data_bd6693001131d3f5a575f3efef78aa01
#
_entry.id   bd6693001131d3f5a575f3efef78aa01
#
_cell.length_a   1.000
_cell.length_b   1.000
_cell.length_c   1.000
_cell.angle_alpha   90.00
_cell.angle_beta   90.00
_cell.angle_gamma   90.00
#
_symmetry.space_group_name_H-M   'P 1'
#
loop_
_entity.id
_entity.type
_entity.pdbx_description
1 polymer ?
#
loop_
_entity_poly.entity_id
_entity_poly.type
_entity_poly.pdbx_seq_one_letter_code
_entity_poly.pdbx_strand_id
1 'polypeptide(L)' 'MKIEEAIRYFERELEKIEEAEAIEASAAEPDEELLHAWSYEREATGMALTALRVIHARLVCLGIDG' A
#
# COMPACT_ATOMS: atom_id res chain seq x y z
N MET A 1 -2.95 -17.44 -4.15
CA MET A 1 -2.28 -16.18 -4.59
C MET A 1 -0.79 -16.29 -4.31
N LYS A 2 0.03 -15.99 -5.29
CA LYS A 2 1.48 -15.93 -5.09
C LYS A 2 1.87 -14.62 -4.42
N ILE A 3 2.98 -14.63 -3.69
CA ILE A 3 3.44 -13.43 -2.98
C ILE A 3 3.70 -12.25 -3.93
N GLU A 4 4.20 -12.52 -5.13
CA GLU A 4 4.42 -11.47 -6.14
C GLU A 4 3.10 -10.80 -6.56
N GLU A 5 2.04 -11.57 -6.66
CA GLU A 5 0.70 -11.04 -6.98
C GLU A 5 0.19 -10.18 -5.83
N ALA A 6 0.41 -10.60 -4.60
CA ALA A 6 0.03 -9.84 -3.42
C ALA A 6 0.78 -8.50 -3.37
N ILE A 7 2.09 -8.50 -3.66
CA ILE A 7 2.89 -7.28 -3.72
C ILE A 7 2.31 -6.32 -4.76
N ARG A 8 2.04 -6.81 -5.98
CA ARG A 8 1.46 -5.97 -7.04
C ARG A 8 0.08 -5.43 -6.67
N TYR A 9 -0.72 -6.25 -6.00
CA TYR A 9 -2.02 -5.82 -5.52
C TYR A 9 -1.90 -4.64 -4.55
N PHE A 10 -1.03 -4.77 -3.54
CA PHE A 10 -0.86 -3.72 -2.54
C PHE A 10 -0.17 -2.48 -3.12
N GLU A 11 0.71 -2.63 -4.09
CA GLU A 11 1.28 -1.48 -4.79
C GLU A 11 0.20 -0.66 -5.49
N ARG A 12 -0.74 -1.34 -6.16
CA ARG A 12 -1.86 -0.66 -6.81
C ARG A 12 -2.83 -0.02 -5.82
N GLU A 13 -3.08 -0.72 -4.70
CA GLU A 13 -3.93 -0.17 -3.65
C GLU A 13 -3.31 1.09 -3.04
N LEU A 14 -2.00 1.07 -2.81
CA LEU A 14 -1.29 2.23 -2.28
C LEU A 14 -1.39 3.42 -3.23
N GLU A 15 -1.21 3.19 -4.53
CA GLU A 15 -1.36 4.23 -5.54
C GLU A 15 -2.76 4.86 -5.51
N LYS A 16 -3.80 4.03 -5.41
CA LYS A 16 -5.18 4.50 -5.34
C LYS A 16 -5.43 5.34 -4.10
N ILE A 17 -4.89 4.91 -2.97
CA ILE A 17 -5.03 5.63 -1.70
C ILE A 17 -4.33 6.98 -1.77
N GLU A 18 -3.10 7.02 -2.28
CA GLU A 18 -2.33 8.25 -2.43
C GLU A 18 -3.03 9.23 -3.39
N GLU A 19 -3.59 8.71 -4.47
CA GLU A 19 -4.35 9.50 -5.43
C GLU A 19 -5.62 10.08 -4.80
N ALA A 20 -6.38 9.26 -4.08
CA ALA A 20 -7.58 9.70 -3.38
C ALA A 20 -7.26 10.76 -2.32
N GLU A 21 -6.20 10.55 -1.57
CA GLU A 21 -5.71 11.51 -0.57
C GLU A 21 -5.36 12.85 -1.22
N ALA A 22 -4.64 12.81 -2.33
CA ALA A 22 -4.23 14.01 -3.05
C ALA A 22 -5.43 14.79 -3.59
N ILE A 23 -6.42 14.08 -4.13
CA ILE A 23 -7.65 14.69 -4.64
C ILE A 23 -8.40 15.40 -3.50
N GLU A 24 -8.58 14.74 -2.38
CA GLU A 24 -9.27 15.32 -1.23
C GLU A 24 -8.51 16.51 -0.65
N ALA A 25 -7.19 16.41 -0.54
CA ALA A 25 -6.35 17.49 -0.03
C ALA A 25 -6.40 18.73 -0.92
N SER A 26 -6.69 18.57 -2.21
CA SER A 26 -6.78 19.65 -3.18
C SER A 26 -8.18 20.24 -3.29
N ALA A 27 -9.17 19.67 -2.59
CA ALA A 27 -10.54 20.16 -2.61
C ALA A 27 -10.64 21.55 -1.95
N ALA A 28 -11.65 22.32 -2.33
CA ALA A 28 -11.89 23.65 -1.75
C ALA A 28 -12.15 23.58 -0.24
N GLU A 29 -12.84 22.54 0.19
CA GLU A 29 -13.11 22.28 1.61
C GLU A 29 -12.73 20.83 1.92
N PRO A 30 -11.44 20.56 2.17
CA PRO A 30 -11.00 19.19 2.45
C PRO A 30 -11.66 18.63 3.72
N ASP A 31 -12.11 17.39 3.62
CA ASP A 31 -12.68 16.67 4.76
C ASP A 31 -11.50 16.10 5.59
N GLU A 32 -11.27 16.68 6.75
CA GLU A 32 -10.17 16.29 7.63
C GLU A 32 -10.30 14.86 8.14
N GLU A 33 -11.52 14.40 8.42
CA GLU A 33 -11.75 13.02 8.84
C GLU A 33 -11.42 12.04 7.73
N LEU A 34 -11.79 12.37 6.50
CA LEU A 34 -11.50 11.54 5.34
C LEU A 34 -9.99 11.52 5.05
N LEU A 35 -9.33 12.66 5.15
CA LEU A 35 -7.88 12.73 5.00
C LEU A 35 -7.16 11.89 6.06
N HIS A 36 -7.65 11.94 7.29
CA HIS A 36 -7.08 11.13 8.36
C HIS A 36 -7.27 9.62 8.08
N ALA A 37 -8.44 9.23 7.60
CA ALA A 37 -8.73 7.85 7.23
C ALA A 37 -7.80 7.37 6.09
N TRP A 38 -7.62 8.18 5.05
CA TRP A 38 -6.71 7.87 3.95
C TRP A 38 -5.26 7.74 4.41
N SER A 39 -4.83 8.64 5.29
CA SER A 39 -3.49 8.60 5.86
C SER A 39 -3.25 7.31 6.64
N TYR A 40 -4.23 6.89 7.43
CA TYR A 40 -4.19 5.64 8.19
C TYR A 40 -4.10 4.43 7.26
N GLU A 41 -4.95 4.39 6.22
CA GLU A 41 -4.93 3.29 5.25
C GLU A 41 -3.62 3.24 4.46
N ARG A 42 -3.09 4.39 4.08
CA ARG A 42 -1.81 4.49 3.39
C ARG A 42 -0.70 3.90 4.24
N GLU A 43 -0.66 4.25 5.50
CA GLU A 43 0.35 3.77 6.43
C GLU A 43 0.25 2.25 6.62
N ALA A 44 -0.97 1.74 6.85
CA ALA A 44 -1.21 0.31 7.02
C ALA A 44 -0.85 -0.48 5.76
N THR A 45 -1.24 0.01 4.60
CA THR A 45 -0.93 -0.63 3.31
C THR A 45 0.57 -0.63 3.06
N GLY A 46 1.25 0.46 3.37
CA GLY A 46 2.71 0.56 3.25
C GLY A 46 3.42 -0.43 4.14
N MET A 47 2.96 -0.62 5.37
CA MET A 47 3.53 -1.61 6.29
C MET A 47 3.34 -3.03 5.77
N ALA A 48 2.14 -3.35 5.26
CA ALA A 48 1.87 -4.66 4.67
C ALA A 48 2.77 -4.92 3.47
N LEU A 49 2.94 -3.93 2.60
CA LEU A 49 3.77 -4.03 1.42
C LEU A 49 5.24 -4.23 1.79
N THR A 50 5.74 -3.50 2.79
CA THR A 50 7.10 -3.66 3.28
C THR A 50 7.33 -5.08 3.81
N ALA A 51 6.39 -5.59 4.60
CA ALA A 51 6.46 -6.94 5.14
C ALA A 51 6.50 -8.00 4.02
N LEU A 52 5.65 -7.85 3.01
CA LEU A 52 5.62 -8.77 1.87
C LEU A 52 6.92 -8.74 1.08
N ARG A 53 7.51 -7.56 0.88
CA ARG A 53 8.79 -7.43 0.17
C ARG A 53 9.93 -8.10 0.94
N VAL A 54 9.93 -7.98 2.26
CA VAL A 54 10.94 -8.65 3.11
C VAL A 54 10.79 -10.16 3.00
N ILE A 55 9.56 -10.67 3.09
CA ILE A 55 9.30 -12.11 2.97
C ILE A 55 9.71 -12.62 1.58
N HIS A 56 9.34 -11.88 0.55
CA HIS A 56 9.69 -12.24 -0.83
C HIS A 56 11.20 -12.30 -1.03
N ALA A 57 11.92 -11.30 -0.53
CA ALA A 57 13.38 -11.28 -0.61
C ALA A 57 14.01 -12.49 0.07
N ARG A 58 13.48 -12.91 1.22
CA ARG A 58 13.96 -14.09 1.92
C ARG A 58 13.70 -15.37 1.14
N LEU A 59 12.51 -15.50 0.57
CA LEU A 59 12.16 -16.66 -0.23
C LEU A 59 13.08 -16.79 -1.45
N VAL A 60 13.35 -15.67 -2.11
CA VAL A 60 14.26 -15.63 -3.26
C VAL A 60 15.67 -16.05 -2.84
N CYS A 61 16.17 -15.55 -1.72
CA CYS A 61 17.49 -15.92 -1.19
C CYS A 61 17.58 -17.40 -0.85
N LEU A 62 16.49 -18.02 -0.42
CA LEU A 62 16.45 -19.45 -0.09
C LEU A 62 16.20 -20.32 -1.32
N GLY A 63 15.99 -19.72 -2.48
CA GLY A 63 15.67 -20.45 -3.71
C GLY A 63 14.25 -20.99 -3.75
N ILE A 64 13.37 -20.46 -2.91
CA ILE A 64 11.97 -20.86 -2.86
C ILE A 64 11.17 -19.87 -3.72
N ASP A 65 10.53 -20.40 -4.77
CA ASP A 65 9.71 -19.61 -5.65
C ASP A 65 8.31 -19.50 -5.03
N GLY A 66 8.02 -18.32 -4.54
CA GLY A 66 6.79 -18.07 -3.83
C GLY A 66 5.61 -17.70 -4.70
#